data_29324ab36d7ae410c6296edeed4b61c7
#
_entry.id   29324ab36d7ae410c6296edeed4b61c7
#
_cell.length_a   1.000
_cell.length_b   1.000
_cell.length_c   1.000
_cell.angle_alpha   90.00
_cell.angle_beta   90.00
_cell.angle_gamma   90.00
#
_symmetry.space_group_name_H-M   'P 1'
#
loop_
_entity.id
_entity.type
_entity.pdbx_description
1 polymer ?
#
loop_
_entity_poly.entity_id
_entity_poly.type
_entity_poly.pdbx_seq_one_letter_code
_entity_poly.pdbx_strand_id
1 'polypeptide(L)'
;EEETPARTPWWLLLLRLLALALAILGFARPTWAPNHSMLAGGGTLVVVDDGWTSAERWRDVTRNAVAAVDEAATSGGPIHVLFTAPREAPRDLSEVLNAEAARQLLRNARPAPWLPDRAAALTQLTESGLKVGRVVWSSDGFDHDSAAGFSRALAAAGPTEVRVTRPRNAFAITSATSSAEGARVAVVRSLA
;
A
#
# COMPACT_ATOMS: atom_id res chain seq x y z
N GLU A 1 -6.64 -21.64 73.16
CA GLU A 1 -7.33 -20.73 72.24
C GLU A 1 -7.05 -21.20 70.82
N GLU A 2 -8.03 -21.85 70.19
CA GLU A 2 -7.96 -22.30 68.82
C GLU A 2 -8.35 -21.11 67.91
N GLU A 3 -7.37 -20.57 67.19
CA GLU A 3 -7.62 -19.61 66.14
C GLU A 3 -8.32 -20.32 64.98
N THR A 4 -9.58 -20.03 64.76
CA THR A 4 -10.36 -20.52 63.62
C THR A 4 -9.81 -19.87 62.35
N PRO A 5 -9.31 -20.65 61.35
CA PRO A 5 -8.80 -20.06 60.14
C PRO A 5 -9.91 -19.32 59.41
N ALA A 6 -9.74 -18.00 59.21
CA ALA A 6 -10.67 -17.14 58.55
C ALA A 6 -10.87 -17.65 57.10
N ARG A 7 -12.00 -18.29 56.82
CA ARG A 7 -12.37 -18.73 55.48
C ARG A 7 -12.54 -17.48 54.58
N THR A 8 -11.59 -17.24 53.72
CA THR A 8 -11.69 -16.16 52.74
C THR A 8 -12.97 -16.34 51.95
N PRO A 9 -13.93 -15.39 51.99
CA PRO A 9 -15.17 -15.51 51.24
C PRO A 9 -14.86 -15.69 49.75
N TRP A 10 -15.48 -16.67 49.09
CA TRP A 10 -15.23 -17.00 47.68
C TRP A 10 -15.45 -15.84 46.70
N TRP A 11 -16.33 -14.88 47.04
CA TRP A 11 -16.57 -13.68 46.27
C TRP A 11 -15.36 -12.75 46.23
N LEU A 12 -14.52 -12.73 47.28
CA LEU A 12 -13.25 -11.98 47.28
C LEU A 12 -12.25 -12.55 46.28
N LEU A 13 -12.24 -13.86 46.10
CA LEU A 13 -11.41 -14.53 45.10
C LEU A 13 -11.88 -14.17 43.68
N LEU A 14 -13.21 -14.16 43.45
CA LEU A 14 -13.79 -13.68 42.19
C LEU A 14 -13.45 -12.22 41.91
N LEU A 15 -13.55 -11.34 42.93
CA LEU A 15 -13.19 -9.92 42.77
C LEU A 15 -11.71 -9.75 42.36
N ARG A 16 -10.80 -10.52 42.97
CA ARG A 16 -9.38 -10.47 42.65
C ARG A 16 -9.12 -10.99 41.22
N LEU A 17 -9.79 -12.07 40.81
CA LEU A 17 -9.69 -12.59 39.44
C LEU A 17 -10.25 -11.59 38.42
N LEU A 18 -11.37 -10.96 38.72
CA LEU A 18 -11.96 -9.93 37.87
C LEU A 18 -11.02 -8.71 37.72
N ALA A 19 -10.45 -8.23 38.81
CA ALA A 19 -9.50 -7.12 38.78
C ALA A 19 -8.25 -7.47 37.96
N LEU A 20 -7.72 -8.69 38.10
CA LEU A 20 -6.59 -9.19 37.32
C LEU A 20 -6.95 -9.30 35.83
N ALA A 21 -8.12 -9.83 35.51
CA ALA A 21 -8.62 -9.95 34.13
C ALA A 21 -8.79 -8.55 33.49
N LEU A 22 -9.34 -7.58 34.19
CA LEU A 22 -9.48 -6.20 33.73
C LEU A 22 -8.11 -5.53 33.53
N ALA A 23 -7.15 -5.78 34.42
CA ALA A 23 -5.79 -5.29 34.25
C ALA A 23 -5.13 -5.89 32.99
N ILE A 24 -5.23 -7.22 32.80
CA ILE A 24 -4.72 -7.88 31.61
C ILE A 24 -5.38 -7.34 30.34
N LEU A 25 -6.70 -7.17 30.32
CA LEU A 25 -7.44 -6.60 29.18
C LEU A 25 -7.02 -5.15 28.90
N GLY A 26 -6.79 -4.34 29.95
CA GLY A 26 -6.33 -2.96 29.82
C GLY A 26 -4.92 -2.85 29.20
N PHE A 27 -4.00 -3.75 29.59
CA PHE A 27 -2.63 -3.77 29.03
C PHE A 27 -2.55 -4.48 27.68
N ALA A 28 -3.38 -5.49 27.43
CA ALA A 28 -3.38 -6.28 26.20
C ALA A 28 -3.79 -5.46 24.96
N ARG A 29 -4.37 -4.26 25.12
CA ARG A 29 -4.94 -3.47 24.03
C ARG A 29 -5.61 -4.39 23.00
N PRO A 30 -6.66 -5.14 23.37
CA PRO A 30 -7.29 -6.04 22.44
C PRO A 30 -7.76 -5.20 21.25
N THR A 31 -7.04 -5.27 20.14
CA THR A 31 -7.52 -4.77 18.87
C THR A 31 -8.61 -5.73 18.44
N TRP A 32 -9.83 -5.33 18.61
CA TRP A 32 -10.93 -6.04 18.01
C TRP A 32 -10.85 -5.75 16.51
N ALA A 33 -9.98 -6.49 15.84
CA ALA A 33 -10.01 -6.57 14.39
C ALA A 33 -11.15 -7.57 14.08
N PRO A 34 -12.31 -7.12 13.62
CA PRO A 34 -13.25 -8.06 13.03
C PRO A 34 -12.49 -8.73 11.90
N ASN A 35 -12.46 -10.07 11.89
CA ASN A 35 -11.88 -10.84 10.78
C ASN A 35 -12.70 -10.52 9.52
N HIS A 36 -12.37 -9.42 8.86
CA HIS A 36 -12.95 -9.05 7.56
C HIS A 36 -12.43 -9.93 6.42
N SER A 37 -11.62 -10.94 6.73
CA SER A 37 -11.13 -11.93 5.77
C SER A 37 -12.19 -12.87 5.20
N MET A 38 -13.44 -12.78 5.65
CA MET A 38 -14.53 -13.63 5.17
C MET A 38 -15.63 -12.92 4.37
N LEU A 39 -15.59 -11.58 4.30
CA LEU A 39 -16.52 -10.83 3.45
C LEU A 39 -15.70 -10.19 2.34
N ALA A 40 -16.03 -10.55 1.11
CA ALA A 40 -15.40 -10.03 -0.10
C ALA A 40 -15.13 -8.52 0.03
N GLY A 41 -13.85 -8.12 0.09
CA GLY A 41 -13.46 -6.74 -0.15
C GLY A 41 -13.21 -5.82 1.04
N GLY A 42 -12.88 -6.33 2.25
CA GLY A 42 -12.63 -5.47 3.42
C GLY A 42 -11.30 -4.69 3.44
N GLY A 43 -10.35 -4.96 2.54
CA GLY A 43 -9.03 -4.34 2.52
C GLY A 43 -8.88 -3.17 1.55
N THR A 44 -7.71 -2.54 1.59
CA THR A 44 -7.31 -1.48 0.63
C THR A 44 -6.06 -1.89 -0.12
N LEU A 45 -6.12 -1.84 -1.46
CA LEU A 45 -4.96 -1.96 -2.33
C LEU A 45 -4.48 -0.56 -2.72
N VAL A 46 -3.25 -0.22 -2.36
CA VAL A 46 -2.58 1.01 -2.78
C VAL A 46 -1.63 0.67 -3.92
N VAL A 47 -1.91 1.23 -5.10
CA VAL A 47 -1.11 1.05 -6.31
C VAL A 47 -0.31 2.32 -6.56
N VAL A 48 0.98 2.18 -6.87
CA VAL A 48 1.89 3.31 -7.06
C VAL A 48 2.64 3.16 -8.37
N ASP A 49 2.48 4.13 -9.26
CA ASP A 49 3.33 4.27 -10.45
C ASP A 49 4.67 4.87 -10.02
N ASP A 50 5.65 4.00 -9.82
CA ASP A 50 6.97 4.34 -9.29
C ASP A 50 8.08 4.31 -10.36
N GLY A 51 7.72 4.49 -11.63
CA GLY A 51 8.68 4.66 -12.71
C GLY A 51 9.35 6.04 -12.71
N TRP A 52 10.33 6.23 -13.60
CA TRP A 52 11.07 7.50 -13.74
C TRP A 52 10.14 8.68 -14.08
N THR A 53 9.00 8.45 -14.71
CA THR A 53 7.99 9.47 -15.02
C THR A 53 7.41 10.12 -13.77
N SER A 54 7.42 9.42 -12.65
CA SER A 54 7.01 9.94 -11.34
C SER A 54 8.10 10.71 -10.60
N ALA A 55 9.35 10.67 -11.05
CA ALA A 55 10.51 11.16 -10.30
C ALA A 55 10.42 12.65 -9.97
N GLU A 56 9.99 13.51 -10.93
CA GLU A 56 9.84 14.95 -10.71
C GLU A 56 8.87 15.27 -9.57
N ARG A 57 7.78 14.47 -9.47
CA ARG A 57 6.70 14.69 -8.51
C ARG A 57 6.62 13.58 -7.46
N TRP A 58 7.73 12.89 -7.22
CA TRP A 58 7.78 11.73 -6.32
C TRP A 58 7.20 12.00 -4.93
N ARG A 59 7.47 13.20 -4.39
CA ARG A 59 6.92 13.60 -3.09
C ARG A 59 5.40 13.66 -3.09
N ASP A 60 4.79 14.09 -4.18
CA ASP A 60 3.33 14.18 -4.30
C ASP A 60 2.73 12.77 -4.50
N VAL A 61 3.36 11.93 -5.33
CA VAL A 61 2.98 10.52 -5.52
C VAL A 61 3.00 9.78 -4.18
N THR A 62 4.11 9.90 -3.44
CA THR A 62 4.25 9.28 -2.12
C THR A 62 3.24 9.83 -1.12
N ARG A 63 2.99 11.14 -1.12
CA ARG A 63 1.98 11.76 -0.24
C ARG A 63 0.59 11.21 -0.51
N ASN A 64 0.19 11.06 -1.78
CA ASN A 64 -1.10 10.49 -2.18
C ASN A 64 -1.23 9.03 -1.73
N ALA A 65 -0.16 8.24 -1.88
CA ALA A 65 -0.14 6.85 -1.46
C ALA A 65 -0.19 6.71 0.07
N VAL A 66 0.56 7.53 0.81
CA VAL A 66 0.52 7.55 2.29
C VAL A 66 -0.85 8.00 2.80
N ALA A 67 -1.45 9.01 2.18
CA ALA A 67 -2.82 9.44 2.54
C ALA A 67 -3.84 8.31 2.35
N ALA A 68 -3.71 7.50 1.28
CA ALA A 68 -4.55 6.32 1.09
C ALA A 68 -4.36 5.26 2.20
N VAL A 69 -3.12 5.08 2.68
CA VAL A 69 -2.83 4.21 3.84
C VAL A 69 -3.45 4.77 5.11
N ASP A 70 -3.39 6.09 5.33
CA ASP A 70 -3.97 6.73 6.50
C ASP A 70 -5.50 6.61 6.52
N GLU A 71 -6.14 6.77 5.37
CA GLU A 71 -7.57 6.55 5.18
C GLU A 71 -7.95 5.06 5.43
N ALA A 72 -7.15 4.12 4.90
CA ALA A 72 -7.35 2.69 5.14
C ALA A 72 -7.19 2.32 6.61
N ALA A 73 -6.24 2.95 7.33
CA ALA A 73 -6.00 2.71 8.74
C ALA A 73 -7.23 3.08 9.60
N THR A 74 -8.00 4.10 9.21
CA THR A 74 -9.24 4.47 9.91
C THR A 74 -10.34 3.42 9.75
N SER A 75 -10.31 2.67 8.65
CA SER A 75 -11.27 1.59 8.34
C SER A 75 -10.87 0.24 8.97
N GLY A 76 -9.63 0.10 9.47
CA GLY A 76 -9.13 -1.09 10.18
C GLY A 76 -8.93 -2.33 9.31
N GLY A 77 -9.00 -2.20 7.98
CA GLY A 77 -8.84 -3.31 7.05
C GLY A 77 -7.37 -3.62 6.69
N PRO A 78 -7.12 -4.79 6.07
CA PRO A 78 -5.81 -5.14 5.56
C PRO A 78 -5.37 -4.18 4.46
N ILE A 79 -4.05 -3.90 4.41
CA ILE A 79 -3.46 -3.01 3.42
C ILE A 79 -2.49 -3.81 2.55
N HIS A 80 -2.64 -3.68 1.24
CA HIS A 80 -1.75 -4.23 0.24
C HIS A 80 -1.12 -3.10 -0.57
N VAL A 81 0.12 -3.27 -1.00
CA VAL A 81 0.83 -2.25 -1.79
C VAL A 81 1.40 -2.91 -3.04
N LEU A 82 1.06 -2.36 -4.20
CA LEU A 82 1.56 -2.76 -5.51
C LEU A 82 2.33 -1.60 -6.15
N PHE A 83 3.55 -1.87 -6.55
CA PHE A 83 4.36 -0.97 -7.36
C PHE A 83 4.34 -1.43 -8.82
N THR A 84 4.27 -0.48 -9.75
CA THR A 84 4.14 -0.81 -11.18
C THR A 84 5.46 -0.88 -11.94
N ALA A 85 6.56 -0.30 -11.40
CA ALA A 85 7.86 -0.42 -12.05
C ALA A 85 8.45 -1.83 -11.89
N PRO A 86 9.18 -2.33 -12.91
CA PRO A 86 9.83 -3.64 -12.85
C PRO A 86 10.75 -3.78 -11.64
N ARG A 87 10.70 -4.95 -10.98
CA ARG A 87 11.53 -5.31 -9.83
C ARG A 87 12.06 -6.71 -9.99
N GLU A 88 13.30 -6.96 -9.55
CA GLU A 88 13.89 -8.31 -9.55
C GLU A 88 13.10 -9.29 -8.66
N ALA A 89 12.58 -8.79 -7.55
CA ALA A 89 11.71 -9.55 -6.65
C ALA A 89 10.42 -8.75 -6.41
N PRO A 90 9.37 -9.00 -7.18
CA PRO A 90 8.07 -8.39 -6.94
C PRO A 90 7.53 -8.85 -5.58
N ARG A 91 6.88 -7.92 -4.89
CA ARG A 91 6.30 -8.20 -3.58
C ARG A 91 5.08 -9.10 -3.74
N ASP A 92 4.94 -10.08 -2.86
CA ASP A 92 3.73 -10.89 -2.80
C ASP A 92 2.53 -10.03 -2.38
N LEU A 93 1.51 -9.92 -3.23
CA LEU A 93 0.30 -9.17 -2.94
C LEU A 93 -0.59 -9.84 -1.88
N SER A 94 -0.39 -11.12 -1.59
CA SER A 94 -1.09 -11.80 -0.49
C SER A 94 -0.59 -11.32 0.89
N GLU A 95 0.60 -10.74 0.94
CA GLU A 95 1.17 -10.20 2.17
C GLU A 95 0.38 -8.97 2.65
N VAL A 96 -0.20 -9.10 3.82
CA VAL A 96 -0.96 -8.02 4.48
C VAL A 96 -0.01 -7.13 5.28
N LEU A 97 -0.12 -5.83 5.05
CA LEU A 97 0.62 -4.83 5.81
C LEU A 97 -0.28 -4.19 6.85
N ASN A 98 0.27 -3.90 8.02
CA ASN A 98 -0.32 -2.91 8.90
C ASN A 98 -0.01 -1.49 8.39
N ALA A 99 -0.73 -0.48 8.87
CA ALA A 99 -0.60 0.88 8.39
C ALA A 99 0.83 1.45 8.57
N GLU A 100 1.51 1.13 9.66
CA GLU A 100 2.87 1.64 9.90
C GLU A 100 3.88 1.02 8.93
N ALA A 101 3.82 -0.29 8.71
CA ALA A 101 4.68 -0.97 7.74
C ALA A 101 4.43 -0.46 6.32
N ALA A 102 3.16 -0.23 5.94
CA ALA A 102 2.81 0.34 4.64
C ALA A 102 3.35 1.77 4.47
N ARG A 103 3.21 2.63 5.50
CA ARG A 103 3.80 3.99 5.49
C ARG A 103 5.32 3.95 5.34
N GLN A 104 5.98 3.09 6.11
CA GLN A 104 7.43 2.95 6.06
C GLN A 104 7.90 2.46 4.69
N LEU A 105 7.21 1.47 4.11
CA LEU A 105 7.46 0.99 2.76
C LEU A 105 7.38 2.12 1.74
N LEU A 106 6.29 2.90 1.76
CA LEU A 106 6.06 4.01 0.84
C LEU A 106 7.07 5.17 1.01
N ARG A 107 7.42 5.53 2.26
CA ARG A 107 8.41 6.58 2.54
C ARG A 107 9.82 6.20 2.11
N ASN A 108 10.16 4.92 2.20
CA ASN A 108 11.47 4.40 1.81
C ASN A 108 11.56 4.10 0.30
N ALA A 109 10.43 4.03 -0.39
CA ALA A 109 10.39 3.81 -1.83
C ALA A 109 11.08 4.95 -2.60
N ARG A 110 11.63 4.62 -3.75
CA ARG A 110 12.27 5.56 -4.67
C ARG A 110 11.75 5.27 -6.08
N PRO A 111 11.66 6.28 -6.94
CA PRO A 111 11.30 6.04 -8.33
C PRO A 111 12.35 5.17 -9.00
N ALA A 112 11.88 4.16 -9.72
CA ALA A 112 12.73 3.28 -10.49
C ALA A 112 13.19 3.96 -11.81
N PRO A 113 14.36 3.61 -12.36
CA PRO A 113 14.82 4.16 -13.63
C PRO A 113 14.06 3.63 -14.85
N TRP A 114 13.09 2.76 -14.64
CA TRP A 114 12.28 2.12 -15.67
C TRP A 114 10.90 2.79 -15.81
N LEU A 115 10.25 2.57 -16.94
CA LEU A 115 8.82 2.89 -17.08
C LEU A 115 7.98 1.96 -16.21
N PRO A 116 6.79 2.40 -15.77
CA PRO A 116 5.80 1.50 -15.19
C PRO A 116 5.48 0.34 -16.14
N ASP A 117 5.59 -0.89 -15.67
CA ASP A 117 5.16 -2.09 -16.37
C ASP A 117 3.81 -2.54 -15.82
N ARG A 118 2.76 -1.87 -16.29
CA ARG A 118 1.39 -2.17 -15.86
C ARG A 118 0.91 -3.53 -16.35
N ALA A 119 1.55 -4.09 -17.40
CA ALA A 119 1.22 -5.44 -17.85
C ALA A 119 1.71 -6.49 -16.85
N ALA A 120 2.95 -6.36 -16.36
CA ALA A 120 3.47 -7.24 -15.31
C ALA A 120 2.68 -7.06 -13.99
N ALA A 121 2.37 -5.81 -13.62
CA ALA A 121 1.54 -5.52 -12.43
C ALA A 121 0.11 -6.10 -12.57
N LEU A 122 -0.47 -6.09 -13.77
CA LEU A 122 -1.74 -6.74 -14.09
C LEU A 122 -1.66 -8.25 -13.88
N THR A 123 -0.62 -8.88 -14.39
CA THR A 123 -0.39 -10.32 -14.21
C THR A 123 -0.31 -10.66 -12.74
N GLN A 124 0.51 -9.94 -11.98
CA GLN A 124 0.65 -10.14 -10.53
C GLN A 124 -0.68 -9.98 -9.78
N LEU A 125 -1.48 -8.95 -10.12
CA LEU A 125 -2.80 -8.74 -9.52
C LEU A 125 -3.77 -9.88 -9.85
N THR A 126 -3.75 -10.36 -11.09
CA THR A 126 -4.64 -11.42 -11.55
C THR A 126 -4.28 -12.76 -10.91
N GLU A 127 -3.00 -13.09 -10.86
CA GLU A 127 -2.49 -14.33 -10.22
C GLU A 127 -2.74 -14.37 -8.72
N SER A 128 -2.65 -13.21 -8.03
CA SER A 128 -2.96 -13.12 -6.61
C SER A 128 -4.42 -13.40 -6.28
N GLY A 129 -5.34 -13.24 -7.24
CA GLY A 129 -6.78 -13.33 -7.02
C GLY A 129 -7.33 -12.31 -6.00
N LEU A 130 -6.56 -11.28 -5.67
CA LEU A 130 -6.88 -10.33 -4.61
C LEU A 130 -8.19 -9.60 -4.90
N LYS A 131 -9.07 -9.58 -3.90
CA LYS A 131 -10.29 -8.78 -3.87
C LYS A 131 -10.26 -7.89 -2.64
N VAL A 132 -10.53 -6.62 -2.84
CA VAL A 132 -10.45 -5.61 -1.78
C VAL A 132 -11.69 -4.71 -1.77
N GLY A 133 -11.94 -4.06 -0.65
CA GLY A 133 -13.04 -3.09 -0.52
C GLY A 133 -12.76 -1.78 -1.24
N ARG A 134 -11.48 -1.47 -1.49
CA ARG A 134 -11.06 -0.23 -2.14
C ARG A 134 -9.70 -0.39 -2.83
N VAL A 135 -9.56 0.22 -3.98
CA VAL A 135 -8.29 0.40 -4.67
C VAL A 135 -7.99 1.88 -4.79
N VAL A 136 -6.79 2.31 -4.40
CA VAL A 136 -6.31 3.68 -4.63
C VAL A 136 -5.07 3.61 -5.49
N TRP A 137 -5.17 4.14 -6.71
CA TRP A 137 -4.08 4.16 -7.66
C TRP A 137 -3.47 5.57 -7.75
N SER A 138 -2.24 5.71 -7.23
CA SER A 138 -1.42 6.90 -7.41
C SER A 138 -0.71 6.82 -8.76
N SER A 139 -1.33 7.41 -9.79
CA SER A 139 -0.89 7.36 -11.17
C SER A 139 -0.03 8.56 -11.54
N ASP A 140 0.97 8.32 -12.39
CA ASP A 140 1.80 9.36 -13.03
C ASP A 140 1.05 10.12 -14.14
N GLY A 141 -0.13 9.64 -14.53
CA GLY A 141 -1.00 10.28 -15.52
C GLY A 141 -0.62 10.04 -16.98
N PHE A 142 0.38 9.17 -17.25
CA PHE A 142 0.72 8.75 -18.61
C PHE A 142 0.04 7.44 -18.98
N ASP A 143 -0.28 7.30 -20.27
CA ASP A 143 -0.67 6.02 -20.85
C ASP A 143 0.59 5.29 -21.33
N HIS A 144 0.95 4.23 -20.61
CA HIS A 144 2.07 3.36 -20.96
C HIS A 144 1.53 2.14 -21.71
N ASP A 145 0.72 2.36 -22.75
CA ASP A 145 0.12 1.37 -23.68
C ASP A 145 -0.79 0.30 -23.01
N SER A 146 -0.95 0.33 -21.70
CA SER A 146 -1.72 -0.69 -20.96
C SER A 146 -2.68 -0.12 -19.92
N ALA A 147 -2.82 1.22 -19.83
CA ALA A 147 -3.62 1.86 -18.78
C ALA A 147 -5.07 1.39 -18.73
N ALA A 148 -5.71 1.22 -19.91
CA ALA A 148 -7.10 0.77 -19.97
C ALA A 148 -7.31 -0.68 -19.49
N GLY A 149 -6.37 -1.56 -19.81
CA GLY A 149 -6.38 -2.96 -19.33
C GLY A 149 -6.16 -3.04 -17.82
N PHE A 150 -5.15 -2.31 -17.34
CA PHE A 150 -4.81 -2.25 -15.94
C PHE A 150 -5.94 -1.63 -15.09
N SER A 151 -6.52 -0.52 -15.56
CA SER A 151 -7.68 0.11 -14.88
C SER A 151 -8.87 -0.84 -14.74
N ARG A 152 -9.17 -1.64 -15.77
CA ARG A 152 -10.23 -2.66 -15.71
C ARG A 152 -9.92 -3.75 -14.69
N ALA A 153 -8.67 -4.19 -14.61
CA ALA A 153 -8.26 -5.19 -13.62
C ALA A 153 -8.34 -4.65 -12.18
N LEU A 154 -7.92 -3.40 -11.97
CA LEU A 154 -8.09 -2.74 -10.67
C LEU A 154 -9.56 -2.65 -10.29
N ALA A 155 -10.43 -2.24 -11.22
CA ALA A 155 -11.88 -2.18 -10.99
C ALA A 155 -12.50 -3.55 -10.71
N ALA A 156 -11.94 -4.63 -11.29
CA ALA A 156 -12.36 -5.99 -11.00
C ALA A 156 -11.87 -6.46 -9.61
N ALA A 157 -10.77 -5.92 -9.09
CA ALA A 157 -10.28 -6.20 -7.75
C ALA A 157 -11.10 -5.47 -6.67
N GLY A 158 -11.59 -4.25 -6.98
CA GLY A 158 -12.43 -3.46 -6.07
C GLY A 158 -12.75 -2.07 -6.60
N PRO A 159 -13.63 -1.31 -5.94
CA PRO A 159 -13.90 0.10 -6.27
C PRO A 159 -12.60 0.89 -6.33
N THR A 160 -12.32 1.51 -7.48
CA THR A 160 -11.03 2.13 -7.79
C THR A 160 -11.12 3.64 -7.83
N GLU A 161 -10.27 4.30 -7.04
CA GLU A 161 -10.00 5.74 -7.07
C GLU A 161 -8.64 5.97 -7.72
N VAL A 162 -8.54 6.86 -8.70
CA VAL A 162 -7.28 7.23 -9.35
C VAL A 162 -6.87 8.63 -8.93
N ARG A 163 -5.69 8.75 -8.31
CA ARG A 163 -5.07 10.01 -7.91
C ARG A 163 -3.94 10.33 -8.88
N VAL A 164 -4.21 11.21 -9.83
CA VAL A 164 -3.26 11.53 -10.90
C VAL A 164 -2.29 12.62 -10.45
N THR A 165 -0.99 12.34 -10.60
CA THR A 165 0.09 13.31 -10.34
C THR A 165 0.91 13.48 -11.61
N ARG A 166 0.51 14.41 -12.47
CA ARG A 166 1.22 14.67 -13.72
C ARG A 166 2.50 15.48 -13.48
N PRO A 167 3.65 15.05 -14.03
CA PRO A 167 4.84 15.89 -14.05
C PRO A 167 4.60 17.13 -14.92
N ARG A 168 5.21 18.25 -14.55
CA ARG A 168 5.09 19.49 -15.32
C ARG A 168 5.94 19.45 -16.59
N ASN A 169 7.09 18.79 -16.53
CA ASN A 169 8.05 18.67 -17.62
C ASN A 169 8.76 17.31 -17.51
N ALA A 170 8.19 16.25 -18.08
CA ALA A 170 8.90 14.99 -18.19
C ALA A 170 9.76 15.02 -19.45
N PHE A 171 11.05 14.81 -19.30
CA PHE A 171 12.02 14.64 -20.39
C PHE A 171 12.62 13.25 -20.30
N ALA A 172 12.73 12.58 -21.42
CA ALA A 172 13.48 11.33 -21.52
C ALA A 172 14.55 11.46 -22.61
N ILE A 173 15.74 10.99 -22.32
CA ILE A 173 16.79 10.81 -23.33
C ILE A 173 16.50 9.50 -24.04
N THR A 174 16.18 9.57 -25.34
CA THR A 174 15.85 8.39 -26.13
C THR A 174 17.04 7.81 -26.87
N SER A 175 18.05 8.64 -27.17
CA SER A 175 19.31 8.18 -27.73
C SER A 175 20.42 9.17 -27.42
N ALA A 176 21.64 8.66 -27.31
CA ALA A 176 22.85 9.46 -27.23
C ALA A 176 23.88 8.84 -28.18
N THR A 177 24.41 9.64 -29.12
CA THR A 177 25.48 9.24 -30.02
C THR A 177 26.67 10.16 -29.83
N SER A 178 27.86 9.60 -29.70
CA SER A 178 29.11 10.34 -29.62
C SER A 178 29.85 10.27 -30.94
N SER A 179 30.38 11.42 -31.41
CA SER A 179 31.21 11.52 -32.58
C SER A 179 32.48 12.36 -32.25
N ALA A 180 33.43 12.40 -33.17
CA ALA A 180 34.63 13.25 -33.00
C ALA A 180 34.29 14.76 -32.90
N GLU A 181 33.09 15.15 -33.35
CA GLU A 181 32.62 16.55 -33.36
C GLU A 181 31.75 16.89 -32.12
N GLY A 182 31.45 15.91 -31.26
CA GLY A 182 30.63 16.10 -30.05
C GLY A 182 29.60 14.99 -29.80
N ALA A 183 28.79 15.20 -28.80
CA ALA A 183 27.69 14.30 -28.44
C ALA A 183 26.34 14.85 -28.93
N ARG A 184 25.54 13.99 -29.62
CA ARG A 184 24.17 14.30 -29.98
C ARG A 184 23.23 13.53 -29.07
N VAL A 185 22.33 14.23 -28.43
CA VAL A 185 21.33 13.64 -27.52
C VAL A 185 19.94 13.92 -28.07
N ALA A 186 19.15 12.88 -28.29
CA ALA A 186 17.74 13.01 -28.60
C ALA A 186 16.93 12.99 -27.32
N VAL A 187 16.07 13.99 -27.15
CA VAL A 187 15.23 14.16 -25.97
C VAL A 187 13.78 14.19 -26.39
N VAL A 188 12.95 13.37 -25.75
CA VAL A 188 11.50 13.44 -25.85
C VAL A 188 10.95 14.19 -24.66
N ARG A 189 10.05 15.11 -24.92
CA ARG A 189 9.32 15.87 -23.90
C ARG A 189 7.85 15.43 -23.90
N SER A 190 7.28 15.17 -22.71
CA SER A 190 5.83 15.05 -22.61
C SER A 190 5.22 16.43 -22.80
N LEU A 191 4.28 16.51 -23.71
CA LEU A 191 3.40 17.70 -23.82
C LEU A 191 2.29 17.54 -22.79
N ALA A 192 2.16 18.49 -21.88
CA ALA A 192 1.08 18.54 -20.90
C ALA A 192 -0.24 18.91 -21.60
#